data_526702b09114fd47fed1b763d012b6f0
#
_entry.id   526702b09114fd47fed1b763d012b6f0
#
_cell.length_a   1.000
_cell.length_b   1.000
_cell.length_c   1.000
_cell.angle_alpha   90.00
_cell.angle_beta   90.00
_cell.angle_gamma   90.00
#
_symmetry.space_group_name_H-M   'P 1'
#
loop_
_entity.id
_entity.type
_entity.pdbx_description
1 polymer ?
#
loop_
_entity_poly.entity_id
_entity_poly.type
_entity_poly.pdbx_seq_one_letter_code
_entity_poly.pdbx_strand_id
1 'polypeptide(L)'
;MVRASRFVSGAVHLFLTAVILAPLGASGEVRTLTLPQAVEYALAHNGELKALRNEKDVARAGLERAVLLPNPTLELSADSGVMTGSPDETALSIGISQEFLTGGKRAKRRAVAEREAEAVHFQIADRERQLSLDVKSSFSELILAQKRRELAGRAVELNGKLLEITRERLAAGDIPELEVNLARVEVARSEGRKIEAEREFAPLLARLRTLLGVPAGEEIGFDGIPEQSPLSISLDDLIRLALENRPDLKAFQATSAKGEAAVELAEAERIPNVTLGLGFTHERSTDATGSGDEKTRDNLLGVTLSIPLPLFDRNQAGIREARAVRQGADNRLEFARSSVPREIEGDYARLAAAEKTLRLYADGILPQLEDNLKLVQEAYRLGEVGILAVIEEQKKYIEVNDGYLVALAERQAALARLEASVGTDFQNRTNGGAQ
;
A
#
# COMPACT_ATOMS: atom_id res chain seq x y z
N MET A 1 -56.64 30.85 -46.35
CA MET A 1 -55.80 31.13 -47.52
C MET A 1 -54.53 30.29 -47.38
N VAL A 2 -54.51 29.09 -47.98
CA VAL A 2 -54.10 28.71 -49.32
C VAL A 2 -52.61 28.97 -49.56
N ARG A 3 -51.80 27.96 -49.61
CA ARG A 3 -51.07 27.26 -50.69
C ARG A 3 -49.89 26.48 -50.03
N ALA A 4 -49.90 25.16 -50.04
CA ALA A 4 -49.64 24.21 -51.12
C ALA A 4 -48.15 24.06 -51.46
N SER A 5 -47.64 22.89 -51.12
CA SER A 5 -46.93 21.89 -51.89
C SER A 5 -45.49 22.17 -52.38
N ARG A 6 -44.60 21.21 -52.09
CA ARG A 6 -43.95 20.38 -53.11
C ARG A 6 -43.17 19.23 -52.48
N PHE A 7 -43.56 18.03 -52.87
CA PHE A 7 -42.82 16.77 -52.78
C PHE A 7 -41.52 16.85 -53.59
N VAL A 8 -40.39 16.39 -53.00
CA VAL A 8 -39.27 15.90 -53.80
C VAL A 8 -38.85 14.55 -53.18
N SER A 9 -39.11 13.53 -53.99
CA SER A 9 -38.65 12.13 -53.82
C SER A 9 -37.15 12.08 -54.00
N GLY A 10 -36.41 11.53 -53.05
CA GLY A 10 -34.98 11.25 -53.13
C GLY A 10 -34.71 9.87 -52.58
N ALA A 11 -34.34 8.92 -53.46
CA ALA A 11 -34.07 7.50 -53.23
C ALA A 11 -32.97 7.33 -52.16
N VAL A 12 -33.28 6.58 -51.11
CA VAL A 12 -32.32 6.12 -50.10
C VAL A 12 -31.66 4.87 -50.67
N HIS A 13 -30.40 4.96 -51.09
CA HIS A 13 -29.54 3.82 -51.36
C HIS A 13 -29.04 3.28 -50.02
N LEU A 14 -29.56 2.09 -49.68
CA LEU A 14 -29.11 1.30 -48.52
C LEU A 14 -27.75 0.66 -48.89
N PHE A 15 -26.64 1.28 -48.46
CA PHE A 15 -25.34 0.59 -48.47
C PHE A 15 -25.25 -0.30 -47.23
N LEU A 16 -25.45 -1.61 -47.46
CA LEU A 16 -25.20 -2.67 -46.48
C LEU A 16 -23.70 -2.89 -46.42
N THR A 17 -22.99 -2.18 -45.53
CA THR A 17 -21.60 -2.47 -45.17
C THR A 17 -21.61 -3.69 -44.23
N ALA A 18 -21.30 -4.87 -44.76
CA ALA A 18 -20.98 -6.05 -43.97
C ALA A 18 -19.70 -5.77 -43.19
N VAL A 19 -19.83 -5.46 -41.88
CA VAL A 19 -18.71 -5.47 -40.95
C VAL A 19 -18.33 -6.92 -40.70
N ILE A 20 -17.29 -7.39 -41.39
CA ILE A 20 -16.63 -8.67 -41.07
C ILE A 20 -15.98 -8.49 -39.73
N LEU A 21 -16.64 -8.96 -38.66
CA LEU A 21 -15.97 -9.18 -37.35
C LEU A 21 -14.97 -10.32 -37.56
N ALA A 22 -13.72 -9.98 -37.88
CA ALA A 22 -12.62 -10.92 -37.70
C ALA A 22 -12.47 -11.14 -36.19
N PRO A 23 -12.43 -12.38 -35.69
CA PRO A 23 -12.04 -12.62 -34.32
C PRO A 23 -10.56 -12.20 -34.21
N LEU A 24 -10.28 -11.10 -33.52
CA LEU A 24 -8.95 -10.85 -32.99
C LEU A 24 -8.67 -11.94 -31.95
N GLY A 25 -8.12 -13.06 -32.44
CA GLY A 25 -7.37 -13.97 -31.61
C GLY A 25 -6.12 -13.23 -31.13
N ALA A 26 -6.24 -12.47 -30.10
CA ALA A 26 -5.09 -12.05 -29.31
C ALA A 26 -4.56 -13.30 -28.62
N SER A 27 -3.67 -14.04 -29.30
CA SER A 27 -2.67 -14.83 -28.59
C SER A 27 -1.79 -13.81 -27.84
N GLY A 28 -2.25 -13.41 -26.65
CA GLY A 28 -1.50 -12.54 -25.77
C GLY A 28 -0.22 -13.25 -25.41
N GLU A 29 0.90 -12.74 -25.90
CA GLU A 29 2.21 -13.09 -25.37
C GLU A 29 2.12 -12.91 -23.84
N VAL A 30 2.33 -13.98 -23.09
CA VAL A 30 2.31 -13.92 -21.61
C VAL A 30 3.40 -12.95 -21.20
N ARG A 31 3.00 -11.77 -20.74
CA ARG A 31 3.93 -10.74 -20.29
C ARG A 31 4.69 -11.24 -19.08
N THR A 32 6.00 -11.45 -19.22
CA THR A 32 6.86 -11.89 -18.13
C THR A 32 7.44 -10.68 -17.41
N LEU A 33 7.26 -10.59 -16.09
CA LEU A 33 7.78 -9.52 -15.26
C LEU A 33 9.02 -9.97 -14.49
N THR A 34 10.06 -9.13 -14.51
CA THR A 34 11.19 -9.21 -13.58
C THR A 34 10.83 -8.60 -12.23
N LEU A 35 11.62 -8.84 -11.19
CA LEU A 35 11.37 -8.29 -9.85
C LEU A 35 11.21 -6.77 -9.84
N PRO A 36 12.09 -5.94 -10.46
CA PRO A 36 11.89 -4.50 -10.50
C PRO A 36 10.59 -4.09 -11.22
N GLN A 37 10.27 -4.75 -12.34
CA GLN A 37 9.04 -4.51 -13.09
C GLN A 37 7.79 -4.89 -12.29
N ALA A 38 7.84 -5.96 -11.49
CA ALA A 38 6.75 -6.36 -10.61
C ALA A 38 6.51 -5.32 -9.50
N VAL A 39 7.56 -4.77 -8.90
CA VAL A 39 7.46 -3.68 -7.91
C VAL A 39 6.83 -2.43 -8.55
N GLU A 40 7.33 -2.00 -9.71
CA GLU A 40 6.80 -0.83 -10.43
C GLU A 40 5.32 -1.04 -10.80
N TYR A 41 4.98 -2.22 -11.31
CA TYR A 41 3.60 -2.57 -11.63
C TYR A 41 2.68 -2.50 -10.41
N ALA A 42 3.12 -3.05 -9.26
CA ALA A 42 2.36 -2.99 -8.02
C ALA A 42 2.13 -1.56 -7.54
N LEU A 43 3.17 -0.73 -7.53
CA LEU A 43 3.07 0.68 -7.15
C LEU A 43 2.10 1.48 -8.05
N ALA A 44 1.96 1.07 -9.31
CA ALA A 44 1.03 1.69 -10.25
C ALA A 44 -0.41 1.15 -10.15
N HIS A 45 -0.60 -0.15 -9.84
CA HIS A 45 -1.87 -0.82 -10.02
C HIS A 45 -2.51 -1.35 -8.73
N ASN A 46 -1.77 -1.48 -7.62
CA ASN A 46 -2.33 -1.97 -6.36
C ASN A 46 -3.54 -1.15 -5.91
N GLY A 47 -4.68 -1.82 -5.68
CA GLY A 47 -5.95 -1.17 -5.36
C GLY A 47 -5.95 -0.47 -4.00
N GLU A 48 -5.30 -1.06 -3.00
CA GLU A 48 -5.19 -0.49 -1.64
C GLU A 48 -4.34 0.79 -1.66
N LEU A 49 -3.21 0.77 -2.38
CA LEU A 49 -2.37 1.96 -2.53
C LEU A 49 -3.08 3.08 -3.31
N LYS A 50 -3.86 2.72 -4.35
CA LYS A 50 -4.71 3.71 -5.07
C LYS A 50 -5.74 4.33 -4.13
N ALA A 51 -6.40 3.54 -3.28
CA ALA A 51 -7.34 4.05 -2.30
C ALA A 51 -6.67 4.99 -1.29
N LEU A 52 -5.49 4.60 -0.77
CA LEU A 52 -4.72 5.43 0.17
C LEU A 52 -4.24 6.75 -0.48
N ARG A 53 -3.90 6.74 -1.76
CA ARG A 53 -3.49 7.96 -2.46
C ARG A 53 -4.59 9.02 -2.54
N ASN A 54 -5.87 8.64 -2.45
CA ASN A 54 -6.99 9.59 -2.38
C ASN A 54 -6.98 10.39 -1.06
N GLU A 55 -6.28 9.92 -0.02
CA GLU A 55 -6.09 10.69 1.22
C GLU A 55 -5.34 12.03 0.98
N LYS A 56 -4.56 12.13 -0.09
CA LYS A 56 -3.97 13.42 -0.52
C LYS A 56 -5.03 14.45 -0.87
N ASP A 57 -6.08 14.02 -1.57
CA ASP A 57 -7.18 14.93 -1.95
C ASP A 57 -8.04 15.28 -0.73
N VAL A 58 -8.23 14.34 0.20
CA VAL A 58 -8.88 14.61 1.50
C VAL A 58 -8.08 15.65 2.30
N ALA A 59 -6.77 15.48 2.40
CA ALA A 59 -5.89 16.42 3.10
C ALA A 59 -5.88 17.80 2.42
N ARG A 60 -5.86 17.86 1.07
CA ARG A 60 -5.97 19.11 0.31
C ARG A 60 -7.30 19.81 0.58
N ALA A 61 -8.42 19.10 0.53
CA ALA A 61 -9.73 19.65 0.85
C ALA A 61 -9.80 20.13 2.32
N GLY A 62 -9.12 19.41 3.23
CA GLY A 62 -8.93 19.86 4.62
C GLY A 62 -8.20 21.20 4.73
N LEU A 63 -7.14 21.38 3.95
CA LEU A 63 -6.39 22.64 3.89
C LEU A 63 -7.23 23.79 3.31
N GLU A 64 -7.97 23.53 2.24
CA GLU A 64 -8.90 24.52 1.66
C GLU A 64 -9.96 24.92 2.69
N ARG A 65 -10.57 23.96 3.39
CA ARG A 65 -11.55 24.22 4.45
C ARG A 65 -10.98 25.01 5.62
N ALA A 66 -9.72 24.78 6.00
CA ALA A 66 -9.07 25.42 7.14
C ALA A 66 -8.92 26.95 6.95
N VAL A 67 -8.89 27.43 5.70
CA VAL A 67 -8.75 28.85 5.37
C VAL A 67 -10.07 29.57 5.05
N LEU A 68 -11.19 28.85 5.01
CA LEU A 68 -12.49 29.44 4.77
C LEU A 68 -12.91 30.33 5.94
N LEU A 69 -13.61 31.42 5.61
CA LEU A 69 -14.33 32.21 6.59
C LEU A 69 -15.71 31.60 6.85
N PRO A 70 -16.26 31.73 8.05
CA PRO A 70 -17.67 31.41 8.29
C PRO A 70 -18.57 32.16 7.33
N ASN A 71 -19.66 31.53 6.87
CA ASN A 71 -20.62 32.20 6.02
C ASN A 71 -21.39 33.26 6.81
N PRO A 72 -21.82 34.34 6.17
CA PRO A 72 -22.80 35.28 6.76
C PRO A 72 -24.13 34.56 7.02
N THR A 73 -24.79 34.92 8.10
CA THR A 73 -26.10 34.39 8.49
C THR A 73 -27.15 35.46 8.17
N LEU A 74 -28.20 35.09 7.40
CA LEU A 74 -29.38 35.92 7.17
C LEU A 74 -30.40 35.58 8.25
N GLU A 75 -30.84 36.55 9.01
CA GLU A 75 -31.83 36.43 10.05
C GLU A 75 -33.12 37.11 9.66
N LEU A 76 -34.23 36.39 9.77
CA LEU A 76 -35.57 36.91 9.52
C LEU A 76 -36.39 36.61 10.77
N SER A 77 -36.98 37.67 11.35
CA SER A 77 -37.92 37.47 12.47
C SER A 77 -39.20 38.27 12.26
N ALA A 78 -40.29 37.69 12.72
CA ALA A 78 -41.59 38.31 12.74
C ALA A 78 -42.24 38.12 14.12
N ASP A 79 -42.46 39.17 14.82
CA ASP A 79 -43.05 39.19 16.13
C ASP A 79 -44.45 39.77 16.04
N SER A 80 -45.41 39.19 16.80
CA SER A 80 -46.81 39.61 16.81
C SER A 80 -47.37 39.57 18.24
N GLY A 81 -47.98 40.61 18.69
CA GLY A 81 -48.64 40.74 19.97
C GLY A 81 -50.04 40.11 20.04
N VAL A 82 -50.50 39.43 18.98
CA VAL A 82 -51.89 38.84 18.91
C VAL A 82 -52.11 37.85 20.07
N MET A 83 -51.13 37.03 20.41
CA MET A 83 -51.28 36.02 21.49
C MET A 83 -51.10 36.61 22.88
N THR A 84 -50.52 37.80 23.02
CA THR A 84 -50.31 38.49 24.31
C THR A 84 -51.36 39.58 24.61
N GLY A 85 -52.36 39.75 23.73
CA GLY A 85 -53.43 40.73 23.92
C GLY A 85 -53.18 42.06 23.24
N SER A 86 -52.12 42.19 22.46
CA SER A 86 -51.79 43.40 21.72
C SER A 86 -51.75 43.14 20.20
N PRO A 87 -52.90 42.87 19.53
CA PRO A 87 -52.96 42.45 18.13
C PRO A 87 -52.43 43.48 17.14
N ASP A 88 -52.37 44.73 17.52
CA ASP A 88 -51.82 45.85 16.70
C ASP A 88 -50.30 46.01 16.80
N GLU A 89 -49.65 45.28 17.71
CA GLU A 89 -48.20 45.26 17.87
C GLU A 89 -47.59 44.20 16.97
N THR A 90 -46.76 44.61 16.01
CA THR A 90 -46.06 43.69 15.12
C THR A 90 -44.68 44.26 14.81
N ALA A 91 -43.62 43.38 14.80
CA ALA A 91 -42.32 43.73 14.31
C ALA A 91 -41.84 42.75 13.24
N LEU A 92 -41.35 43.25 12.15
CA LEU A 92 -40.71 42.46 11.10
C LEU A 92 -39.24 42.91 10.98
N SER A 93 -38.35 41.99 11.21
CA SER A 93 -36.90 42.26 11.14
C SER A 93 -36.21 41.44 10.09
N ILE A 94 -35.28 42.06 9.37
CA ILE A 94 -34.33 41.41 8.49
C ILE A 94 -32.93 41.82 8.90
N GLY A 95 -32.03 40.86 9.11
CA GLY A 95 -30.66 41.10 9.52
C GLY A 95 -29.66 40.23 8.77
N ILE A 96 -28.44 40.71 8.70
CA ILE A 96 -27.29 39.93 8.24
C ILE A 96 -26.19 40.01 9.29
N SER A 97 -25.64 38.90 9.68
CA SER A 97 -24.56 38.83 10.63
C SER A 97 -23.36 38.06 10.09
N GLN A 98 -22.14 38.48 10.45
CA GLN A 98 -20.89 37.85 10.05
C GLN A 98 -20.03 37.60 11.28
N GLU A 99 -19.59 36.34 11.43
CA GLU A 99 -18.62 35.96 12.44
C GLU A 99 -17.19 36.24 11.93
N PHE A 100 -16.39 36.90 12.75
CA PHE A 100 -14.97 37.16 12.51
C PHE A 100 -14.13 36.32 13.47
N LEU A 101 -13.29 35.43 12.90
CA LEU A 101 -12.36 34.62 13.66
C LEU A 101 -11.24 35.49 14.22
N THR A 102 -11.11 35.47 15.53
CA THR A 102 -10.08 36.24 16.28
C THR A 102 -8.92 35.35 16.73
N GLY A 103 -7.90 35.90 17.36
CA GLY A 103 -6.77 35.16 17.93
C GLY A 103 -5.89 34.43 16.91
N GLY A 104 -6.00 34.78 15.62
CA GLY A 104 -5.24 34.11 14.57
C GLY A 104 -5.67 32.68 14.27
N LYS A 105 -6.87 32.25 14.70
CA LYS A 105 -7.38 30.88 14.56
C LYS A 105 -7.30 30.37 13.13
N ARG A 106 -7.62 31.22 12.12
CA ARG A 106 -7.55 30.84 10.71
C ARG A 106 -6.14 30.40 10.30
N ALA A 107 -5.11 31.19 10.69
CA ALA A 107 -3.73 30.86 10.38
C ALA A 107 -3.29 29.58 11.10
N LYS A 108 -3.72 29.38 12.35
CA LYS A 108 -3.41 28.19 13.14
C LYS A 108 -4.12 26.94 12.63
N ARG A 109 -5.40 27.05 12.20
CA ARG A 109 -6.11 25.95 11.50
C ARG A 109 -5.40 25.55 10.22
N ARG A 110 -4.92 26.54 9.46
CA ARG A 110 -4.12 26.29 8.26
C ARG A 110 -2.83 25.55 8.60
N ALA A 111 -2.09 25.97 9.62
CA ALA A 111 -0.85 25.32 10.04
C ALA A 111 -1.08 23.84 10.44
N VAL A 112 -2.16 23.54 11.18
CA VAL A 112 -2.54 22.15 11.51
C VAL A 112 -2.81 21.34 10.24
N ALA A 113 -3.59 21.90 9.30
CA ALA A 113 -3.93 21.22 8.06
C ALA A 113 -2.72 21.01 7.12
N GLU A 114 -1.76 21.93 7.10
CA GLU A 114 -0.48 21.79 6.36
C GLU A 114 0.34 20.63 6.92
N ARG A 115 0.46 20.51 8.26
CA ARG A 115 1.17 19.38 8.90
C ARG A 115 0.45 18.05 8.72
N GLU A 116 -0.90 18.08 8.68
CA GLU A 116 -1.68 16.89 8.33
C GLU A 116 -1.38 16.40 6.92
N ALA A 117 -1.39 17.32 5.94
CA ALA A 117 -1.09 16.99 4.56
C ALA A 117 0.35 16.45 4.39
N GLU A 118 1.31 16.99 5.15
CA GLU A 118 2.68 16.50 5.20
C GLU A 118 2.75 15.07 5.79
N ALA A 119 2.04 14.82 6.90
CA ALA A 119 1.98 13.50 7.52
C ALA A 119 1.38 12.46 6.57
N VAL A 120 0.25 12.77 5.91
CA VAL A 120 -0.40 11.91 4.90
C VAL A 120 0.55 11.61 3.74
N HIS A 121 1.31 12.60 3.26
CA HIS A 121 2.30 12.39 2.19
C HIS A 121 3.33 11.33 2.58
N PHE A 122 3.90 11.41 3.78
CA PHE A 122 4.89 10.44 4.24
C PHE A 122 4.29 9.08 4.62
N GLN A 123 3.05 9.03 5.10
CA GLN A 123 2.33 7.77 5.33
C GLN A 123 2.11 7.00 4.02
N ILE A 124 1.77 7.70 2.93
CA ILE A 124 1.65 7.07 1.61
C ILE A 124 3.02 6.55 1.14
N ALA A 125 4.08 7.34 1.29
CA ALA A 125 5.44 6.91 0.94
C ALA A 125 5.89 5.69 1.77
N ASP A 126 5.51 5.61 3.05
CA ASP A 126 5.78 4.42 3.88
C ASP A 126 4.99 3.20 3.39
N ARG A 127 3.72 3.37 3.00
CA ARG A 127 2.94 2.27 2.43
C ARG A 127 3.51 1.78 1.08
N GLU A 128 4.04 2.69 0.25
CA GLU A 128 4.76 2.35 -0.98
C GLU A 128 6.02 1.51 -0.69
N ARG A 129 6.79 1.87 0.34
CA ARG A 129 7.94 1.10 0.83
C ARG A 129 7.53 -0.29 1.32
N GLN A 130 6.47 -0.38 2.12
CA GLN A 130 5.95 -1.65 2.64
C GLN A 130 5.42 -2.55 1.50
N LEU A 131 4.67 -1.99 0.55
CA LEU A 131 4.18 -2.73 -0.62
C LEU A 131 5.35 -3.27 -1.44
N SER A 132 6.42 -2.48 -1.62
CA SER A 132 7.63 -2.94 -2.31
C SER A 132 8.27 -4.14 -1.61
N LEU A 133 8.34 -4.13 -0.27
CA LEU A 133 8.81 -5.28 0.51
C LEU A 133 7.91 -6.50 0.33
N ASP A 134 6.58 -6.32 0.43
CA ASP A 134 5.60 -7.40 0.29
C ASP A 134 5.71 -8.06 -1.09
N VAL A 135 5.86 -7.25 -2.15
CA VAL A 135 6.04 -7.73 -3.53
C VAL A 135 7.38 -8.47 -3.68
N LYS A 136 8.49 -7.90 -3.20
CA LYS A 136 9.82 -8.53 -3.26
C LYS A 136 9.83 -9.89 -2.55
N SER A 137 9.22 -9.95 -1.37
CA SER A 137 9.13 -11.19 -0.58
C SER A 137 8.25 -12.24 -1.28
N SER A 138 7.04 -11.85 -1.72
CA SER A 138 6.11 -12.76 -2.41
C SER A 138 6.65 -13.24 -3.76
N PHE A 139 7.39 -12.38 -4.48
CA PHE A 139 8.08 -12.75 -5.70
C PHE A 139 9.16 -13.81 -5.45
N SER A 140 9.98 -13.63 -4.41
CA SER A 140 11.03 -14.59 -4.04
C SER A 140 10.44 -15.95 -3.62
N GLU A 141 9.33 -15.95 -2.87
CA GLU A 141 8.58 -17.15 -2.50
C GLU A 141 8.04 -17.89 -3.75
N LEU A 142 7.49 -17.14 -4.70
CA LEU A 142 6.96 -17.71 -5.95
C LEU A 142 8.07 -18.34 -6.81
N ILE A 143 9.22 -17.65 -6.97
CA ILE A 143 10.36 -18.17 -7.74
C ILE A 143 10.94 -19.42 -7.05
N LEU A 144 11.03 -19.44 -5.71
CA LEU A 144 11.42 -20.65 -4.96
C LEU A 144 10.48 -21.81 -5.28
N ALA A 145 9.16 -21.61 -5.21
CA ALA A 145 8.18 -22.65 -5.51
C ALA A 145 8.26 -23.11 -6.97
N GLN A 146 8.51 -22.21 -7.91
CA GLN A 146 8.74 -22.55 -9.32
C GLN A 146 9.97 -23.44 -9.47
N LYS A 147 11.09 -23.07 -8.84
CA LYS A 147 12.34 -23.85 -8.91
C LYS A 147 12.20 -25.20 -8.21
N ARG A 148 11.46 -25.29 -7.10
CA ARG A 148 11.12 -26.56 -6.46
C ARG A 148 10.30 -27.46 -7.36
N ARG A 149 9.34 -26.92 -8.13
CA ARG A 149 8.57 -27.67 -9.12
C ARG A 149 9.48 -28.21 -10.24
N GLU A 150 10.43 -27.40 -10.72
CA GLU A 150 11.42 -27.84 -11.70
C GLU A 150 12.31 -28.95 -11.14
N LEU A 151 12.79 -28.80 -9.89
CA LEU A 151 13.60 -29.80 -9.18
C LEU A 151 12.82 -31.12 -8.97
N ALA A 152 11.56 -31.04 -8.57
CA ALA A 152 10.70 -32.22 -8.43
C ALA A 152 10.47 -32.93 -9.79
N GLY A 153 10.33 -32.18 -10.87
CA GLY A 153 10.30 -32.74 -12.23
C GLY A 153 11.59 -33.51 -12.58
N ARG A 154 12.75 -32.94 -12.27
CA ARG A 154 14.04 -33.62 -12.45
C ARG A 154 14.16 -34.89 -11.61
N ALA A 155 13.63 -34.88 -10.37
CA ALA A 155 13.62 -36.09 -9.51
C ALA A 155 12.80 -37.21 -10.14
N VAL A 156 11.65 -36.92 -10.74
CA VAL A 156 10.85 -37.92 -11.47
C VAL A 156 11.63 -38.47 -12.67
N GLU A 157 12.29 -37.62 -13.43
CA GLU A 157 13.11 -38.04 -14.59
C GLU A 157 14.28 -38.93 -14.14
N LEU A 158 15.03 -38.55 -13.10
CA LEU A 158 16.17 -39.32 -12.58
C LEU A 158 15.72 -40.71 -12.08
N ASN A 159 14.63 -40.78 -11.31
CA ASN A 159 14.10 -42.03 -10.81
C ASN A 159 13.50 -42.91 -11.94
N GLY A 160 12.91 -42.27 -12.94
CA GLY A 160 12.41 -42.96 -14.15
C GLY A 160 13.56 -43.65 -14.92
N LYS A 161 14.68 -42.95 -15.14
CA LYS A 161 15.88 -43.53 -15.75
C LYS A 161 16.46 -44.67 -14.94
N LEU A 162 16.49 -44.51 -13.60
CA LEU A 162 16.95 -45.62 -12.73
C LEU A 162 16.04 -46.87 -12.86
N LEU A 163 14.71 -46.69 -12.93
CA LEU A 163 13.77 -47.75 -13.11
C LEU A 163 13.95 -48.45 -14.48
N GLU A 164 14.28 -47.72 -15.52
CA GLU A 164 14.57 -48.26 -16.85
C GLU A 164 15.82 -49.15 -16.83
N ILE A 165 16.93 -48.63 -16.29
CA ILE A 165 18.19 -49.36 -16.09
C ILE A 165 17.98 -50.64 -15.27
N THR A 166 17.23 -50.57 -14.16
CA THR A 166 16.97 -51.77 -13.32
C THR A 166 16.16 -52.82 -14.06
N ARG A 167 15.18 -52.43 -14.93
CA ARG A 167 14.43 -53.38 -15.78
C ARG A 167 15.31 -54.07 -16.80
N GLU A 168 16.22 -53.33 -17.44
CA GLU A 168 17.18 -53.90 -18.39
C GLU A 168 18.10 -54.93 -17.71
N ARG A 169 18.64 -54.63 -16.55
CA ARG A 169 19.51 -55.52 -15.79
C ARG A 169 18.78 -56.75 -15.26
N LEU A 170 17.50 -56.59 -14.86
CA LEU A 170 16.68 -57.76 -14.47
C LEU A 170 16.45 -58.68 -15.67
N ALA A 171 16.17 -58.11 -16.86
CA ALA A 171 15.98 -58.89 -18.10
C ALA A 171 17.27 -59.63 -18.51
N ALA A 172 18.44 -59.07 -18.22
CA ALA A 172 19.75 -59.74 -18.39
C ALA A 172 20.05 -60.79 -17.31
N GLY A 173 19.28 -60.83 -16.23
CA GLY A 173 19.51 -61.72 -15.10
C GLY A 173 20.55 -61.25 -14.07
N ASP A 174 20.98 -59.99 -14.16
CA ASP A 174 22.07 -59.43 -13.34
C ASP A 174 21.63 -59.01 -11.94
N ILE A 175 20.34 -58.75 -11.73
CA ILE A 175 19.79 -58.23 -10.47
C ILE A 175 18.49 -58.93 -10.05
N PRO A 176 18.16 -58.97 -8.75
CA PRO A 176 16.87 -59.49 -8.27
C PRO A 176 15.72 -58.52 -8.53
N GLU A 177 14.49 -59.03 -8.64
CA GLU A 177 13.26 -58.25 -8.80
C GLU A 177 13.05 -57.20 -7.71
N LEU A 178 13.61 -57.41 -6.52
CA LEU A 178 13.58 -56.46 -5.39
C LEU A 178 14.13 -55.10 -5.80
N GLU A 179 15.20 -55.03 -6.59
CA GLU A 179 15.79 -53.77 -7.02
C GLU A 179 14.84 -52.98 -7.97
N VAL A 180 14.14 -53.62 -8.87
CA VAL A 180 13.13 -53.02 -9.71
C VAL A 180 11.96 -52.47 -8.86
N ASN A 181 11.55 -53.24 -7.84
CA ASN A 181 10.48 -52.76 -6.93
C ASN A 181 10.91 -51.55 -6.10
N LEU A 182 12.17 -51.48 -5.65
CA LEU A 182 12.71 -50.28 -5.00
C LEU A 182 12.72 -49.08 -5.91
N ALA A 183 13.20 -49.22 -7.16
CA ALA A 183 13.18 -48.15 -8.14
C ALA A 183 11.73 -47.67 -8.44
N ARG A 184 10.77 -48.60 -8.54
CA ARG A 184 9.36 -48.25 -8.75
C ARG A 184 8.77 -47.44 -7.61
N VAL A 185 9.11 -47.76 -6.38
CA VAL A 185 8.68 -46.97 -5.21
C VAL A 185 9.28 -45.57 -5.22
N GLU A 186 10.54 -45.39 -5.63
CA GLU A 186 11.14 -44.05 -5.69
C GLU A 186 10.55 -43.20 -6.84
N VAL A 187 10.15 -43.80 -7.96
CA VAL A 187 9.36 -43.10 -9.00
C VAL A 187 8.05 -42.57 -8.42
N ALA A 188 7.27 -43.45 -7.77
CA ALA A 188 5.97 -43.04 -7.20
C ALA A 188 6.13 -41.95 -6.12
N ARG A 189 7.20 -42.02 -5.30
CA ARG A 189 7.51 -40.96 -4.33
C ARG A 189 7.86 -39.62 -4.99
N SER A 190 8.63 -39.65 -6.06
CA SER A 190 9.01 -38.42 -6.77
C SER A 190 7.81 -37.80 -7.51
N GLU A 191 6.90 -38.60 -8.04
CA GLU A 191 5.63 -38.14 -8.60
C GLU A 191 4.75 -37.47 -7.52
N GLY A 192 4.66 -38.06 -6.33
CA GLY A 192 3.95 -37.45 -5.19
C GLY A 192 4.52 -36.09 -4.81
N ARG A 193 5.86 -35.95 -4.73
CA ARG A 193 6.54 -34.68 -4.46
C ARG A 193 6.29 -33.64 -5.55
N LYS A 194 6.24 -34.06 -6.82
CA LYS A 194 5.92 -33.15 -7.93
C LYS A 194 4.50 -32.60 -7.80
N ILE A 195 3.51 -33.43 -7.49
CA ILE A 195 2.13 -33.01 -7.25
C ILE A 195 2.06 -32.02 -6.09
N GLU A 196 2.83 -32.26 -5.02
CA GLU A 196 2.89 -31.37 -3.87
C GLU A 196 3.49 -30.00 -4.22
N ALA A 197 4.59 -29.96 -4.97
CA ALA A 197 5.20 -28.72 -5.46
C ALA A 197 4.26 -27.94 -6.40
N GLU A 198 3.50 -28.61 -7.25
CA GLU A 198 2.48 -28.01 -8.10
C GLU A 198 1.33 -27.39 -7.27
N ARG A 199 0.92 -28.06 -6.19
CA ARG A 199 -0.11 -27.57 -5.26
C ARG A 199 0.32 -26.32 -4.53
N GLU A 200 1.61 -26.22 -4.13
CA GLU A 200 2.14 -25.05 -3.42
C GLU A 200 2.29 -23.82 -4.32
N PHE A 201 2.53 -24.01 -5.59
CA PHE A 201 2.76 -22.91 -6.53
C PHE A 201 1.53 -22.03 -6.77
N ALA A 202 0.34 -22.61 -6.93
CA ALA A 202 -0.87 -21.88 -7.32
C ALA A 202 -1.31 -20.79 -6.31
N PRO A 203 -1.32 -21.02 -4.98
CA PRO A 203 -1.69 -20.00 -4.01
C PRO A 203 -0.66 -18.85 -3.93
N LEU A 204 0.64 -19.13 -4.12
CA LEU A 204 1.68 -18.11 -4.15
C LEU A 204 1.54 -17.19 -5.37
N LEU A 205 1.22 -17.78 -6.53
CA LEU A 205 0.92 -17.04 -7.75
C LEU A 205 -0.32 -16.14 -7.56
N ALA A 206 -1.38 -16.66 -6.94
CA ALA A 206 -2.58 -15.88 -6.67
C ALA A 206 -2.31 -14.73 -5.70
N ARG A 207 -1.53 -14.96 -4.65
CA ARG A 207 -1.10 -13.92 -3.69
C ARG A 207 -0.33 -12.79 -4.37
N LEU A 208 0.67 -13.15 -5.19
CA LEU A 208 1.47 -12.14 -5.90
C LEU A 208 0.60 -11.33 -6.88
N ARG A 209 -0.27 -11.99 -7.66
CA ARG A 209 -1.21 -11.29 -8.56
C ARG A 209 -2.12 -10.32 -7.81
N THR A 210 -2.57 -10.66 -6.60
CA THR A 210 -3.37 -9.77 -5.75
C THR A 210 -2.55 -8.55 -5.31
N LEU A 211 -1.30 -8.74 -4.86
CA LEU A 211 -0.41 -7.63 -4.49
C LEU A 211 -0.12 -6.69 -5.66
N LEU A 212 0.05 -7.26 -6.85
CA LEU A 212 0.25 -6.49 -8.08
C LEU A 212 -1.01 -5.73 -8.51
N GLY A 213 -2.21 -6.16 -8.10
CA GLY A 213 -3.47 -5.63 -8.59
C GLY A 213 -3.79 -6.06 -10.02
N VAL A 214 -3.37 -7.29 -10.41
CA VAL A 214 -3.63 -7.87 -11.72
C VAL A 214 -5.12 -8.19 -11.86
N PRO A 215 -5.79 -7.76 -12.95
CA PRO A 215 -7.19 -8.12 -13.19
C PRO A 215 -7.39 -9.64 -13.33
N ALA A 216 -8.58 -10.11 -12.93
CA ALA A 216 -8.94 -11.51 -13.11
C ALA A 216 -8.94 -11.88 -14.61
N GLY A 217 -8.23 -13.00 -14.96
CA GLY A 217 -8.15 -13.48 -16.35
C GLY A 217 -6.93 -12.97 -17.13
N GLU A 218 -6.12 -12.05 -16.58
CA GLU A 218 -4.84 -11.67 -17.18
C GLU A 218 -3.75 -12.66 -16.75
N GLU A 219 -3.03 -13.21 -17.74
CA GLU A 219 -1.90 -14.11 -17.49
C GLU A 219 -0.60 -13.32 -17.48
N ILE A 220 0.06 -13.32 -16.30
CA ILE A 220 1.40 -12.72 -16.14
C ILE A 220 2.34 -13.84 -15.69
N GLY A 221 3.48 -13.97 -16.39
CA GLY A 221 4.60 -14.81 -16.00
C GLY A 221 5.60 -14.03 -15.14
N PHE A 222 6.47 -14.75 -14.45
CA PHE A 222 7.52 -14.16 -13.61
C PHE A 222 8.83 -14.86 -13.91
N ASP A 223 9.92 -14.09 -14.08
CA ASP A 223 11.20 -14.64 -14.45
C ASP A 223 12.32 -14.06 -13.59
N GLY A 224 13.24 -14.94 -13.24
CA GLY A 224 14.58 -14.66 -12.75
C GLY A 224 14.68 -14.13 -11.31
N ILE A 225 15.68 -14.67 -10.59
CA ILE A 225 16.22 -14.01 -9.40
C ILE A 225 17.36 -13.14 -9.90
N PRO A 226 17.35 -11.82 -9.70
CA PRO A 226 18.48 -10.98 -10.10
C PRO A 226 19.76 -11.43 -9.40
N GLU A 227 20.81 -11.68 -10.16
CA GLU A 227 22.16 -11.80 -9.59
C GLU A 227 22.53 -10.46 -8.98
N GLN A 228 22.78 -10.45 -7.68
CA GLN A 228 23.18 -9.24 -6.98
C GLN A 228 24.57 -9.42 -6.39
N SER A 229 25.41 -8.42 -6.59
CA SER A 229 26.70 -8.33 -5.93
C SER A 229 26.53 -8.26 -4.40
N PRO A 230 27.49 -8.74 -3.62
CA PRO A 230 27.47 -8.59 -2.18
C PRO A 230 27.35 -7.12 -1.77
N LEU A 231 26.62 -6.86 -0.68
CA LEU A 231 26.43 -5.51 -0.17
C LEU A 231 27.76 -4.99 0.41
N SER A 232 28.24 -3.84 -0.11
CA SER A 232 29.52 -3.21 0.28
C SER A 232 29.36 -2.01 1.24
N ILE A 233 28.14 -1.76 1.74
CA ILE A 233 27.83 -0.61 2.61
C ILE A 233 28.01 -1.00 4.07
N SER A 234 28.63 -0.11 4.88
CA SER A 234 28.83 -0.34 6.31
C SER A 234 27.52 -0.25 7.10
N LEU A 235 27.45 -0.95 8.25
CA LEU A 235 26.28 -0.90 9.13
C LEU A 235 25.96 0.53 9.59
N ASP A 236 27.00 1.31 9.98
CA ASP A 236 26.83 2.68 10.43
C ASP A 236 26.26 3.60 9.34
N ASP A 237 26.70 3.41 8.10
CA ASP A 237 26.15 4.16 6.96
C ASP A 237 24.70 3.80 6.68
N LEU A 238 24.33 2.52 6.82
CA LEU A 238 22.94 2.07 6.67
C LEU A 238 22.04 2.69 7.75
N ILE A 239 22.48 2.72 9.00
CA ILE A 239 21.74 3.35 10.11
C ILE A 239 21.55 4.85 9.84
N ARG A 240 22.60 5.54 9.42
CA ARG A 240 22.51 6.98 9.09
C ARG A 240 21.52 7.22 7.96
N LEU A 241 21.61 6.44 6.87
CA LEU A 241 20.71 6.53 5.73
C LEU A 241 19.25 6.30 6.12
N ALA A 242 19.00 5.35 7.01
CA ALA A 242 17.65 5.07 7.49
C ALA A 242 17.05 6.22 8.29
N LEU A 243 17.83 6.76 9.22
CA LEU A 243 17.38 7.90 10.04
C LEU A 243 17.08 9.16 9.21
N GLU A 244 17.72 9.32 8.05
CA GLU A 244 17.50 10.41 7.11
C GLU A 244 16.36 10.17 6.12
N ASN A 245 16.19 8.93 5.65
CA ASN A 245 15.35 8.63 4.48
C ASN A 245 14.03 7.95 4.80
N ARG A 246 13.91 7.23 5.91
CA ARG A 246 12.70 6.44 6.22
C ARG A 246 11.43 7.28 6.22
N PRO A 247 10.43 6.94 5.40
CA PRO A 247 9.19 7.70 5.32
C PRO A 247 8.36 7.63 6.60
N ASP A 248 8.36 6.50 7.32
CA ASP A 248 7.66 6.35 8.60
C ASP A 248 8.20 7.32 9.68
N LEU A 249 9.53 7.51 9.77
CA LEU A 249 10.11 8.50 10.67
C LEU A 249 9.69 9.93 10.29
N LYS A 250 9.65 10.25 9.00
CA LYS A 250 9.17 11.54 8.50
C LYS A 250 7.68 11.75 8.80
N ALA A 251 6.87 10.69 8.68
CA ALA A 251 5.45 10.72 9.05
C ALA A 251 5.26 10.98 10.54
N PHE A 252 6.05 10.35 11.42
CA PHE A 252 6.01 10.62 12.87
C PHE A 252 6.49 12.04 13.20
N GLN A 253 7.51 12.56 12.51
CA GLN A 253 7.95 13.95 12.67
C GLN A 253 6.85 14.95 12.29
N ALA A 254 6.19 14.73 11.14
CA ALA A 254 5.08 15.56 10.68
C ALA A 254 3.88 15.48 11.65
N THR A 255 3.61 14.27 12.22
CA THR A 255 2.56 14.08 13.23
C THR A 255 2.88 14.80 14.54
N SER A 256 4.13 14.81 14.99
CA SER A 256 4.58 15.59 16.17
C SER A 256 4.43 17.09 15.91
N ALA A 257 4.85 17.58 14.74
CA ALA A 257 4.69 18.99 14.35
C ALA A 257 3.21 19.39 14.21
N LYS A 258 2.32 18.49 13.73
CA LYS A 258 0.87 18.68 13.75
C LYS A 258 0.36 18.83 15.20
N GLY A 259 0.83 17.99 16.11
CA GLY A 259 0.49 18.08 17.53
C GLY A 259 0.86 19.43 18.15
N GLU A 260 2.03 19.98 17.80
CA GLU A 260 2.45 21.31 18.21
C GLU A 260 1.53 22.41 17.67
N ALA A 261 1.24 22.39 16.37
CA ALA A 261 0.30 23.34 15.76
C ALA A 261 -1.12 23.22 16.34
N ALA A 262 -1.55 22.00 16.71
CA ALA A 262 -2.84 21.77 17.35
C ALA A 262 -2.91 22.37 18.76
N VAL A 263 -1.82 22.32 19.54
CA VAL A 263 -1.74 23.00 20.85
C VAL A 263 -1.89 24.51 20.68
N GLU A 264 -1.18 25.09 19.72
CA GLU A 264 -1.30 26.52 19.43
C GLU A 264 -2.71 26.93 18.99
N LEU A 265 -3.38 26.08 18.20
CA LEU A 265 -4.77 26.31 17.81
C LEU A 265 -5.70 26.26 19.04
N ALA A 266 -5.56 25.22 19.89
CA ALA A 266 -6.36 25.06 21.09
C ALA A 266 -6.18 26.25 22.07
N GLU A 267 -4.96 26.81 22.17
CA GLU A 267 -4.68 28.01 22.94
C GLU A 267 -5.34 29.26 22.33
N ALA A 268 -5.39 29.39 21.01
CA ALA A 268 -6.07 30.47 20.32
C ALA A 268 -7.60 30.39 20.47
N GLU A 269 -8.15 29.21 20.61
CA GLU A 269 -9.60 28.99 20.80
C GLU A 269 -10.12 29.53 22.15
N ARG A 270 -9.24 29.84 23.10
CA ARG A 270 -9.58 30.61 24.32
C ARG A 270 -10.13 32.00 24.02
N ILE A 271 -9.69 32.60 22.91
CA ILE A 271 -10.09 33.95 22.51
C ILE A 271 -11.43 33.85 21.79
N PRO A 272 -12.51 34.54 22.25
CA PRO A 272 -13.80 34.46 21.61
C PRO A 272 -13.77 35.09 20.22
N ASN A 273 -14.61 34.59 19.31
CA ASN A 273 -14.87 35.23 18.03
C ASN A 273 -15.81 36.41 18.22
N VAL A 274 -15.81 37.30 17.25
CA VAL A 274 -16.64 38.53 17.26
C VAL A 274 -17.65 38.43 16.13
N THR A 275 -18.93 38.55 16.42
CA THR A 275 -19.97 38.63 15.40
C THR A 275 -20.47 40.07 15.26
N LEU A 276 -20.46 40.60 14.04
CA LEU A 276 -21.02 41.89 13.70
C LEU A 276 -22.28 41.68 12.87
N GLY A 277 -23.39 42.28 13.31
CA GLY A 277 -24.69 42.21 12.63
C GLY A 277 -25.19 43.61 12.21
N LEU A 278 -25.91 43.64 11.09
CA LEU A 278 -26.68 44.75 10.65
C LEU A 278 -28.13 44.32 10.45
N GLY A 279 -29.09 45.04 11.04
CA GLY A 279 -30.49 44.67 10.97
C GLY A 279 -31.37 45.88 10.71
N PHE A 280 -32.47 45.64 9.99
CA PHE A 280 -33.54 46.60 9.77
C PHE A 280 -34.82 45.98 10.36
N THR A 281 -35.51 46.80 11.20
CA THR A 281 -36.77 46.40 11.84
C THR A 281 -37.86 47.43 11.46
N HIS A 282 -38.97 46.92 10.95
CA HIS A 282 -40.21 47.67 10.77
C HIS A 282 -41.16 47.28 11.91
N GLU A 283 -41.44 48.24 12.79
CA GLU A 283 -42.22 48.02 13.98
C GLU A 283 -43.53 48.85 13.91
N ARG A 284 -44.60 48.21 14.39
CA ARG A 284 -45.87 48.89 14.68
C ARG A 284 -46.16 48.75 16.14
N SER A 285 -46.33 49.84 16.87
CA SER A 285 -46.71 49.87 18.25
C SER A 285 -47.94 50.73 18.49
N THR A 286 -48.61 50.46 19.57
CA THR A 286 -49.78 51.25 19.99
C THR A 286 -49.49 51.81 21.38
N ASP A 287 -49.32 53.13 21.46
CA ASP A 287 -49.12 53.85 22.71
C ASP A 287 -50.47 54.30 23.28
N ALA A 288 -50.82 53.82 24.43
CA ALA A 288 -52.00 54.30 25.16
C ALA A 288 -51.71 55.66 25.80
N THR A 289 -52.05 56.75 25.10
CA THR A 289 -52.00 58.07 25.64
C THR A 289 -53.33 58.44 26.25
N GLY A 290 -53.35 59.31 27.27
CA GLY A 290 -54.57 59.68 27.99
C GLY A 290 -55.66 60.35 27.11
N SER A 291 -55.45 60.51 25.78
CA SER A 291 -56.38 61.03 24.78
C SER A 291 -56.78 60.03 23.71
N GLY A 292 -56.33 58.74 23.77
CA GLY A 292 -56.63 57.69 22.79
C GLY A 292 -55.40 56.86 22.41
N ASP A 293 -55.63 55.72 21.75
CA ASP A 293 -54.57 54.85 21.22
C ASP A 293 -53.93 55.48 19.97
N GLU A 294 -52.66 55.88 20.07
CA GLU A 294 -51.91 56.38 18.94
C GLU A 294 -51.06 55.22 18.32
N LYS A 295 -51.29 54.93 17.03
CA LYS A 295 -50.55 53.90 16.31
C LYS A 295 -49.30 54.47 15.68
N THR A 296 -48.14 54.09 16.14
CA THR A 296 -46.85 54.54 15.65
C THR A 296 -46.26 53.46 14.71
N ARG A 297 -45.55 53.88 13.66
CA ARG A 297 -44.79 53.02 12.77
C ARG A 297 -43.37 53.54 12.69
N ASP A 298 -42.47 52.68 13.14
CA ASP A 298 -41.06 53.01 13.20
C ASP A 298 -40.21 52.06 12.31
N ASN A 299 -39.17 52.66 11.71
CA ASN A 299 -38.18 51.95 10.97
C ASN A 299 -36.83 52.11 11.70
N LEU A 300 -36.28 51.01 12.20
CA LEU A 300 -35.07 51.02 12.97
C LEU A 300 -33.93 50.34 12.18
N LEU A 301 -32.78 51.01 12.09
CA LEU A 301 -31.54 50.41 11.63
C LEU A 301 -30.69 50.11 12.85
N GLY A 302 -30.37 48.82 13.05
CA GLY A 302 -29.59 48.35 14.19
C GLY A 302 -28.22 47.80 13.78
N VAL A 303 -27.22 48.06 14.61
CA VAL A 303 -25.91 47.43 14.55
C VAL A 303 -25.74 46.57 15.79
N THR A 304 -25.42 45.30 15.63
CA THR A 304 -25.23 44.37 16.74
C THR A 304 -23.79 43.89 16.77
N LEU A 305 -23.17 43.95 17.95
CA LEU A 305 -21.87 43.37 18.23
C LEU A 305 -22.06 42.29 19.31
N SER A 306 -21.76 41.05 18.94
CA SER A 306 -21.88 39.91 19.86
C SER A 306 -20.50 39.28 20.13
N ILE A 307 -20.15 39.16 21.38
CA ILE A 307 -18.88 38.59 21.86
C ILE A 307 -19.20 37.60 22.99
N PRO A 308 -19.03 36.28 22.80
CA PRO A 308 -19.18 35.32 23.90
C PRO A 308 -18.14 35.57 24.99
N LEU A 309 -18.57 35.59 26.24
CA LEU A 309 -17.63 35.80 27.39
C LEU A 309 -17.22 34.42 27.93
N PRO A 310 -15.93 34.04 27.84
CA PRO A 310 -15.43 32.75 28.29
C PRO A 310 -15.24 32.71 29.81
N LEU A 311 -16.34 32.75 30.57
CA LEU A 311 -16.31 32.75 32.04
C LEU A 311 -16.06 31.34 32.62
N PHE A 312 -16.72 30.32 32.05
CA PHE A 312 -16.68 28.94 32.53
C PHE A 312 -15.79 28.06 31.64
N ASP A 313 -15.99 28.14 30.36
CA ASP A 313 -15.18 27.41 29.35
C ASP A 313 -14.20 28.37 28.65
N ARG A 314 -12.91 28.09 28.86
CA ARG A 314 -11.77 28.80 28.27
C ARG A 314 -10.94 27.83 27.43
N ASN A 315 -11.58 26.78 26.90
CA ASN A 315 -10.94 25.67 26.18
C ASN A 315 -9.85 24.95 26.99
N GLN A 316 -9.95 24.96 28.33
CA GLN A 316 -8.92 24.35 29.19
C GLN A 316 -8.85 22.81 29.02
N ALA A 317 -9.96 22.16 28.66
CA ALA A 317 -10.00 20.73 28.34
C ALA A 317 -9.34 20.45 26.99
N GLY A 318 -9.69 21.20 25.93
CA GLY A 318 -9.11 21.06 24.59
C GLY A 318 -7.59 21.32 24.58
N ILE A 319 -7.09 22.29 25.37
CA ILE A 319 -5.64 22.52 25.50
C ILE A 319 -4.95 21.32 26.17
N ARG A 320 -5.55 20.72 27.20
CA ARG A 320 -4.97 19.53 27.84
C ARG A 320 -4.97 18.34 26.92
N GLU A 321 -6.04 18.13 26.16
CA GLU A 321 -6.15 17.09 25.15
C GLU A 321 -5.09 17.26 24.05
N ALA A 322 -4.98 18.45 23.46
CA ALA A 322 -3.98 18.74 22.44
C ALA A 322 -2.54 18.50 22.93
N ARG A 323 -2.23 18.88 24.19
CA ARG A 323 -0.93 18.61 24.81
C ARG A 323 -0.67 17.12 25.00
N ALA A 324 -1.67 16.36 25.43
CA ALA A 324 -1.55 14.91 25.61
C ALA A 324 -1.36 14.20 24.25
N VAL A 325 -2.09 14.61 23.20
CA VAL A 325 -1.93 14.09 21.83
C VAL A 325 -0.52 14.39 21.29
N ARG A 326 -0.02 15.63 21.46
CA ARG A 326 1.35 16.00 21.11
C ARG A 326 2.37 15.11 21.83
N GLN A 327 2.28 15.00 23.17
CA GLN A 327 3.20 14.16 23.94
C GLN A 327 3.20 12.72 23.48
N GLY A 328 2.02 12.17 23.13
CA GLY A 328 1.90 10.82 22.56
C GLY A 328 2.62 10.70 21.20
N ALA A 329 2.55 11.72 20.35
CA ALA A 329 3.24 11.76 19.07
C ALA A 329 4.77 11.85 19.24
N ASP A 330 5.24 12.70 20.18
CA ASP A 330 6.66 12.85 20.50
C ASP A 330 7.26 11.52 21.00
N ASN A 331 6.56 10.85 21.92
CA ASN A 331 6.99 9.55 22.44
C ASN A 331 7.06 8.47 21.33
N ARG A 332 6.13 8.46 20.38
CA ARG A 332 6.16 7.54 19.24
C ARG A 332 7.34 7.81 18.32
N LEU A 333 7.63 9.07 18.05
CA LEU A 333 8.80 9.48 17.26
C LEU A 333 10.11 9.06 17.92
N GLU A 334 10.25 9.29 19.22
CA GLU A 334 11.44 8.89 20.00
C GLU A 334 11.61 7.37 19.99
N PHE A 335 10.55 6.62 20.25
CA PHE A 335 10.57 5.17 20.16
C PHE A 335 10.98 4.68 18.77
N ALA A 336 10.39 5.22 17.71
CA ALA A 336 10.73 4.85 16.35
C ALA A 336 12.21 5.13 16.03
N ARG A 337 12.74 6.30 16.42
CA ARG A 337 14.16 6.65 16.25
C ARG A 337 15.09 5.70 16.99
N SER A 338 14.70 5.26 18.17
CA SER A 338 15.51 4.34 18.98
C SER A 338 15.43 2.88 18.51
N SER A 339 14.35 2.49 17.81
CA SER A 339 14.14 1.12 17.32
C SER A 339 14.82 0.86 15.98
N VAL A 340 14.91 1.87 15.11
CA VAL A 340 15.49 1.76 13.76
C VAL A 340 16.90 1.17 13.74
N PRO A 341 17.88 1.61 14.57
CA PRO A 341 19.21 1.01 14.56
C PRO A 341 19.18 -0.50 14.84
N ARG A 342 18.37 -0.95 15.82
CA ARG A 342 18.25 -2.38 16.18
C ARG A 342 17.60 -3.21 15.10
N GLU A 343 16.60 -2.65 14.39
CA GLU A 343 15.97 -3.27 13.23
C GLU A 343 17.00 -3.53 12.14
N ILE A 344 17.81 -2.50 11.80
CA ILE A 344 18.85 -2.57 10.76
C ILE A 344 19.96 -3.54 11.17
N GLU A 345 20.43 -3.52 12.42
CA GLU A 345 21.41 -4.49 12.94
C GLU A 345 20.92 -5.93 12.74
N GLY A 346 19.65 -6.20 13.08
CA GLY A 346 19.03 -7.51 12.90
C GLY A 346 18.93 -7.94 11.43
N ASP A 347 18.50 -7.02 10.55
CA ASP A 347 18.35 -7.33 9.12
C ASP A 347 19.71 -7.46 8.41
N TYR A 348 20.68 -6.64 8.78
CA TYR A 348 22.08 -6.76 8.29
C TYR A 348 22.71 -8.09 8.68
N ALA A 349 22.54 -8.50 9.95
CA ALA A 349 23.05 -9.79 10.41
C ALA A 349 22.38 -10.99 9.69
N ARG A 350 21.06 -10.90 9.41
CA ARG A 350 20.34 -11.90 8.60
C ARG A 350 20.88 -11.99 7.18
N LEU A 351 21.10 -10.85 6.52
CA LEU A 351 21.66 -10.81 5.17
C LEU A 351 23.07 -11.43 5.16
N ALA A 352 23.94 -11.06 6.09
CA ALA A 352 25.29 -11.59 6.19
C ALA A 352 25.29 -13.12 6.43
N ALA A 353 24.39 -13.64 7.26
CA ALA A 353 24.22 -15.06 7.48
C ALA A 353 23.73 -15.78 6.21
N ALA A 354 22.70 -15.24 5.55
CA ALA A 354 22.15 -15.81 4.32
C ALA A 354 23.20 -15.84 3.19
N GLU A 355 24.01 -14.79 3.03
CA GLU A 355 25.11 -14.76 2.07
C GLU A 355 26.19 -15.80 2.37
N LYS A 356 26.52 -16.01 3.64
CA LYS A 356 27.46 -17.06 4.04
C LYS A 356 26.91 -18.45 3.72
N THR A 357 25.63 -18.70 4.02
CA THR A 357 24.97 -19.97 3.72
C THR A 357 24.93 -20.22 2.22
N LEU A 358 24.55 -19.23 1.42
CA LEU A 358 24.48 -19.35 -0.04
C LEU A 358 25.84 -19.69 -0.64
N ARG A 359 26.92 -19.02 -0.20
CA ARG A 359 28.28 -19.32 -0.65
C ARG A 359 28.72 -20.75 -0.29
N LEU A 360 28.36 -21.25 0.89
CA LEU A 360 28.65 -22.63 1.28
C LEU A 360 28.05 -23.64 0.30
N TYR A 361 26.80 -23.42 -0.12
CA TYR A 361 26.15 -24.28 -1.10
C TYR A 361 26.78 -24.12 -2.50
N ALA A 362 26.94 -22.89 -2.98
CA ALA A 362 27.34 -22.60 -4.34
C ALA A 362 28.79 -23.06 -4.63
N ASP A 363 29.73 -22.75 -3.73
CA ASP A 363 31.15 -22.97 -3.96
C ASP A 363 31.66 -24.29 -3.36
N GLY A 364 31.01 -24.78 -2.27
CA GLY A 364 31.53 -25.90 -1.51
C GLY A 364 30.82 -27.23 -1.78
N ILE A 365 29.51 -27.25 -2.04
CA ILE A 365 28.74 -28.48 -2.03
C ILE A 365 28.24 -28.89 -3.41
N LEU A 366 27.61 -27.96 -4.15
CA LEU A 366 26.96 -28.25 -5.43
C LEU A 366 27.88 -28.86 -6.49
N PRO A 367 29.12 -28.35 -6.72
CA PRO A 367 30.00 -28.90 -7.75
C PRO A 367 30.35 -30.38 -7.51
N GLN A 368 30.63 -30.74 -6.25
CA GLN A 368 31.00 -32.12 -5.88
C GLN A 368 29.80 -33.07 -5.96
N LEU A 369 28.58 -32.56 -5.68
CA LEU A 369 27.37 -33.35 -5.67
C LEU A 369 26.97 -33.87 -7.05
N GLU A 370 27.06 -33.01 -8.08
CA GLU A 370 26.78 -33.40 -9.47
C GLU A 370 27.75 -34.47 -9.98
N ASP A 371 29.03 -34.34 -9.65
CA ASP A 371 30.04 -35.32 -10.06
C ASP A 371 29.85 -36.63 -9.35
N ASN A 372 29.57 -36.63 -8.03
CA ASN A 372 29.27 -37.83 -7.28
C ASN A 372 28.05 -38.59 -7.82
N LEU A 373 26.96 -37.86 -8.15
CA LEU A 373 25.76 -38.48 -8.72
C LEU A 373 26.08 -39.20 -10.04
N LYS A 374 26.86 -38.59 -10.94
CA LYS A 374 27.28 -39.20 -12.21
C LYS A 374 28.13 -40.47 -11.97
N LEU A 375 29.12 -40.38 -11.08
CA LEU A 375 30.00 -41.49 -10.77
C LEU A 375 29.24 -42.70 -10.17
N VAL A 376 28.31 -42.45 -9.24
CA VAL A 376 27.53 -43.55 -8.62
C VAL A 376 26.57 -44.20 -9.62
N GLN A 377 25.96 -43.36 -10.52
CA GLN A 377 25.11 -43.90 -11.60
C GLN A 377 25.90 -44.80 -12.57
N GLU A 378 27.11 -44.43 -12.94
CA GLU A 378 27.96 -45.22 -13.83
C GLU A 378 28.45 -46.49 -13.14
N ALA A 379 28.90 -46.40 -11.88
CA ALA A 379 29.30 -47.58 -11.08
C ALA A 379 28.13 -48.56 -10.92
N TYR A 380 26.90 -48.10 -10.76
CA TYR A 380 25.72 -48.95 -10.75
C TYR A 380 25.48 -49.65 -12.09
N ARG A 381 25.63 -48.92 -13.19
CA ARG A 381 25.48 -49.47 -14.54
C ARG A 381 26.49 -50.59 -14.81
N LEU A 382 27.72 -50.42 -14.30
CA LEU A 382 28.78 -51.43 -14.40
C LEU A 382 28.65 -52.58 -13.39
N GLY A 383 27.70 -52.50 -12.43
CA GLY A 383 27.49 -53.54 -11.41
C GLY A 383 28.44 -53.42 -10.20
N GLU A 384 29.20 -52.32 -10.07
CA GLU A 384 30.17 -52.12 -8.98
C GLU A 384 29.51 -51.72 -7.65
N VAL A 385 28.33 -51.10 -7.71
CA VAL A 385 27.54 -50.70 -6.53
C VAL A 385 26.09 -51.16 -6.65
N GLY A 386 25.40 -51.31 -5.50
CA GLY A 386 23.98 -51.68 -5.44
C GLY A 386 23.07 -50.48 -5.61
N ILE A 387 21.80 -50.71 -5.94
CA ILE A 387 20.78 -49.67 -6.19
C ILE A 387 20.60 -48.68 -5.03
N LEU A 388 20.78 -49.15 -3.80
CA LEU A 388 20.62 -48.28 -2.62
C LEU A 388 21.59 -47.10 -2.62
N ALA A 389 22.84 -47.31 -3.10
CA ALA A 389 23.84 -46.26 -3.22
C ALA A 389 23.36 -45.15 -4.21
N VAL A 390 22.74 -45.55 -5.35
CA VAL A 390 22.20 -44.61 -6.32
C VAL A 390 21.01 -43.83 -5.72
N ILE A 391 20.09 -44.54 -5.06
CA ILE A 391 18.92 -43.92 -4.42
C ILE A 391 19.35 -42.91 -3.34
N GLU A 392 20.34 -43.27 -2.51
CA GLU A 392 20.86 -42.36 -1.47
C GLU A 392 21.51 -41.12 -2.08
N GLU A 393 22.33 -41.25 -3.14
CA GLU A 393 22.98 -40.14 -3.77
C GLU A 393 21.97 -39.24 -4.53
N GLN A 394 20.94 -39.82 -5.17
CA GLN A 394 19.86 -39.05 -5.76
C GLN A 394 19.07 -38.26 -4.70
N LYS A 395 18.79 -38.84 -3.52
CA LYS A 395 18.13 -38.12 -2.44
C LYS A 395 18.99 -36.96 -1.92
N LYS A 396 20.28 -37.17 -1.71
CA LYS A 396 21.22 -36.08 -1.34
C LYS A 396 21.24 -34.99 -2.39
N TYR A 397 21.27 -35.36 -3.68
CA TYR A 397 21.24 -34.38 -4.80
C TYR A 397 19.99 -33.51 -4.73
N ILE A 398 18.81 -34.07 -4.51
CA ILE A 398 17.57 -33.31 -4.41
C ILE A 398 17.54 -32.45 -3.14
N GLU A 399 17.94 -32.99 -1.98
CA GLU A 399 17.94 -32.28 -0.69
C GLU A 399 18.90 -31.08 -0.70
N VAL A 400 20.11 -31.26 -1.22
CA VAL A 400 21.12 -30.19 -1.29
C VAL A 400 20.71 -29.10 -2.28
N ASN A 401 20.14 -29.49 -3.43
CA ASN A 401 19.62 -28.50 -4.39
C ASN A 401 18.44 -27.72 -3.79
N ASP A 402 17.52 -28.36 -3.06
CA ASP A 402 16.47 -27.66 -2.33
C ASP A 402 17.05 -26.70 -1.30
N GLY A 403 18.03 -27.12 -0.51
CA GLY A 403 18.74 -26.28 0.45
C GLY A 403 19.41 -25.06 -0.19
N TYR A 404 20.02 -25.22 -1.36
CA TYR A 404 20.54 -24.10 -2.14
C TYR A 404 19.46 -23.11 -2.60
N LEU A 405 18.34 -23.63 -3.13
CA LEU A 405 17.20 -22.80 -3.55
C LEU A 405 16.61 -22.01 -2.38
N VAL A 406 16.50 -22.65 -1.20
CA VAL A 406 16.06 -21.97 0.03
C VAL A 406 17.04 -20.87 0.42
N ALA A 407 18.36 -21.18 0.46
CA ALA A 407 19.38 -20.19 0.82
C ALA A 407 19.37 -18.98 -0.14
N LEU A 408 19.13 -19.22 -1.43
CA LEU A 408 18.99 -18.18 -2.43
C LEU A 408 17.77 -17.28 -2.17
N ALA A 409 16.62 -17.88 -1.89
CA ALA A 409 15.38 -17.16 -1.58
C ALA A 409 15.51 -16.40 -0.24
N GLU A 410 16.13 -16.98 0.78
CA GLU A 410 16.38 -16.32 2.07
C GLU A 410 17.29 -15.11 1.93
N ARG A 411 18.34 -15.19 1.10
CA ARG A 411 19.19 -14.04 0.80
C ARG A 411 18.40 -12.91 0.14
N GLN A 412 17.54 -13.22 -0.83
CA GLN A 412 16.71 -12.21 -1.50
C GLN A 412 15.72 -11.57 -0.54
N ALA A 413 15.07 -12.37 0.31
CA ALA A 413 14.15 -11.87 1.32
C ALA A 413 14.86 -11.01 2.38
N ALA A 414 16.06 -11.41 2.81
CA ALA A 414 16.88 -10.63 3.76
C ALA A 414 17.32 -9.28 3.17
N LEU A 415 17.73 -9.27 1.89
CA LEU A 415 18.08 -8.04 1.18
C LEU A 415 16.86 -7.11 1.05
N ALA A 416 15.71 -7.63 0.63
CA ALA A 416 14.49 -6.84 0.52
C ALA A 416 14.05 -6.23 1.87
N ARG A 417 14.21 -6.97 2.98
CA ARG A 417 13.95 -6.45 4.33
C ARG A 417 14.94 -5.35 4.70
N LEU A 418 16.23 -5.53 4.44
CA LEU A 418 17.23 -4.50 4.72
C LEU A 418 17.00 -3.23 3.89
N GLU A 419 16.66 -3.35 2.61
CA GLU A 419 16.25 -2.21 1.77
C GLU A 419 15.04 -1.48 2.36
N ALA A 420 14.04 -2.23 2.81
CA ALA A 420 12.86 -1.66 3.45
C ALA A 420 13.19 -1.01 4.79
N SER A 421 14.00 -1.63 5.65
CA SER A 421 14.39 -1.07 6.95
C SER A 421 15.29 0.16 6.82
N VAL A 422 16.06 0.28 5.74
CA VAL A 422 16.85 1.49 5.41
C VAL A 422 16.01 2.56 4.69
N GLY A 423 14.89 2.18 4.05
CA GLY A 423 14.05 3.08 3.28
C GLY A 423 14.67 3.49 1.94
N THR A 424 15.58 2.66 1.39
CA THR A 424 16.29 2.93 0.14
C THR A 424 16.47 1.63 -0.65
N ASP A 425 16.22 1.66 -1.95
CA ASP A 425 16.51 0.56 -2.86
C ASP A 425 17.99 0.63 -3.29
N PHE A 426 18.76 -0.46 -3.01
CA PHE A 426 20.18 -0.51 -3.33
C PHE A 426 20.45 -0.75 -4.81
N GLN A 427 19.51 -1.34 -5.55
CA GLN A 427 19.65 -1.59 -6.99
C GLN A 427 19.74 -0.30 -7.80
N ASN A 428 19.05 0.75 -7.39
CA ASN A 428 19.08 2.05 -8.07
C ASN A 428 20.36 2.84 -7.82
N ARG A 429 21.14 2.52 -6.77
CA ARG A 429 22.39 3.22 -6.46
C ARG A 429 23.60 2.71 -7.26
N THR A 430 23.61 1.44 -7.62
CA THR A 430 24.69 0.87 -8.45
C THR A 430 24.64 1.40 -9.89
N ASN A 431 23.47 1.78 -10.39
CA ASN A 431 23.30 2.34 -11.75
C ASN A 431 23.41 3.87 -11.80
N GLY A 432 23.33 4.58 -10.68
CA GLY A 432 23.40 6.05 -10.61
C GLY A 432 24.80 6.62 -10.30
N GLY A 433 25.77 5.78 -10.02
CA GLY A 433 27.16 6.18 -9.69
C GLY A 433 28.12 6.30 -10.88
N ALA A 434 27.63 6.15 -12.12
CA ALA A 434 28.42 6.23 -13.36
C ALA A 434 27.94 7.38 -14.28
N GLN A 435 27.64 8.56 -13.71
CA GLN A 435 27.50 9.80 -14.47
C GLN A 435 28.34 10.91 -13.86
#